data_166086cd56893ed37a8c9363429ee0f6
#
_entry.id   166086cd56893ed37a8c9363429ee0f6
#
_cell.length_a   1.000
_cell.length_b   1.000
_cell.length_c   1.000
_cell.angle_alpha   90.00
_cell.angle_beta   90.00
_cell.angle_gamma   90.00
#
_symmetry.space_group_name_H-M   'P 1'
#
loop_
_entity.id
_entity.type
_entity.pdbx_description
1 polymer ?
#
loop_
_entity_poly.entity_id
_entity_poly.type
_entity_poly.pdbx_seq_one_letter_code
_entity_poly.pdbx_strand_id
1 'polypeptide(L)'
;MNWTKRPEGSNWGDFGADDELGRLNLIGPEQVRAGLATVTEGRTLCLSLPLDLPGGNLLNPRRHPPRLSPTELDGAQYVNFPLANLDPALRDVISDDRVILYTQYSTQWDSLAHVGAMFDVDDNGVPEKVYYNGHRADRDVLAPAKTGGSSRAERLGVETMATHGMQGRAVLVDLAKVFGTNRRVIDRDDLMHALDATGADIRPGDFMMLRTGFAERIVEMNGAPDVEALDRTGAVLDGHDLALLQWITDSGIAAICADNYAVENPDPPLGATLKLPLHHHCLFKLGLPLAELWYLADLAKALDALGRCDFLLTAPPLRLPGALGSPVTPIATI
;
A
#
# COMPACT_ATOMS: atom_id res chain seq x y z
N MET A 1 -20.51 17.75 7.75
CA MET A 1 -19.49 17.62 6.70
C MET A 1 -18.22 18.28 7.18
N ASN A 2 -17.08 17.70 6.88
CA ASN A 2 -15.77 18.25 7.26
C ASN A 2 -15.27 19.33 6.28
N TRP A 3 -16.05 19.67 5.28
CA TRP A 3 -15.69 20.59 4.18
C TRP A 3 -16.89 21.38 3.67
N THR A 4 -16.63 22.60 3.17
CA THR A 4 -17.55 23.45 2.41
C THR A 4 -17.32 23.27 0.91
N LYS A 5 -16.04 23.08 0.53
CA LYS A 5 -15.61 22.87 -0.85
C LYS A 5 -14.84 21.57 -0.94
N ARG A 6 -15.12 20.77 -1.97
CA ARG A 6 -14.39 19.54 -2.27
C ARG A 6 -13.50 19.72 -3.51
N PRO A 7 -12.40 18.98 -3.64
CA PRO A 7 -11.57 19.01 -4.83
C PRO A 7 -12.36 18.59 -6.07
N GLU A 8 -12.12 19.23 -7.18
CA GLU A 8 -12.70 18.85 -8.47
C GLU A 8 -12.30 17.40 -8.83
N GLY A 9 -13.26 16.60 -9.28
CA GLY A 9 -13.08 15.17 -9.59
C GLY A 9 -12.88 14.28 -8.35
N SER A 10 -13.16 14.78 -7.13
CA SER A 10 -13.14 13.95 -5.92
C SER A 10 -14.47 13.24 -5.69
N ASN A 11 -14.41 12.12 -4.94
CA ASN A 11 -15.60 11.42 -4.46
C ASN A 11 -15.96 11.76 -3.00
N TRP A 12 -15.45 12.87 -2.47
CA TRP A 12 -15.74 13.28 -1.10
C TRP A 12 -17.25 13.39 -0.85
N GLY A 13 -17.71 12.77 0.23
CA GLY A 13 -19.12 12.71 0.60
C GLY A 13 -19.94 11.64 -0.12
N ASP A 14 -19.43 11.00 -1.17
CA ASP A 14 -20.18 9.99 -1.93
C ASP A 14 -20.45 8.74 -1.09
N PHE A 15 -19.56 8.41 -0.14
CA PHE A 15 -19.71 7.32 0.83
C PHE A 15 -20.15 7.81 2.23
N GLY A 16 -20.47 9.10 2.36
CA GLY A 16 -20.87 9.72 3.62
C GLY A 16 -19.95 10.85 4.08
N ALA A 17 -20.52 11.75 4.87
CA ALA A 17 -19.82 12.97 5.30
C ALA A 17 -18.61 12.70 6.22
N ASP A 18 -18.62 11.58 6.94
CA ASP A 18 -17.59 11.17 7.89
C ASP A 18 -16.85 9.90 7.45
N ASP A 19 -16.96 9.54 6.14
CA ASP A 19 -16.33 8.35 5.60
C ASP A 19 -14.78 8.40 5.72
N GLU A 20 -14.21 7.27 6.11
CA GLU A 20 -12.78 7.06 6.30
C GLU A 20 -12.21 5.90 5.44
N LEU A 21 -13.06 5.25 4.64
CA LEU A 21 -12.71 4.08 3.84
C LEU A 21 -12.51 4.41 2.36
N GLY A 22 -13.13 5.47 1.86
CA GLY A 22 -13.04 5.84 0.46
C GLY A 22 -13.47 4.71 -0.47
N ARG A 23 -12.64 4.39 -1.45
CA ARG A 23 -12.91 3.33 -2.44
C ARG A 23 -13.02 1.93 -1.84
N LEU A 24 -12.54 1.69 -0.63
CA LEU A 24 -12.75 0.40 0.04
C LEU A 24 -14.23 0.11 0.31
N ASN A 25 -15.10 1.13 0.38
CA ASN A 25 -16.55 0.95 0.42
C ASN A 25 -17.10 0.17 -0.78
N LEU A 26 -16.36 0.07 -1.89
CA LEU A 26 -16.74 -0.73 -3.05
C LEU A 26 -16.47 -2.22 -2.86
N ILE A 27 -15.77 -2.63 -1.80
CA ILE A 27 -15.51 -4.03 -1.46
C ILE A 27 -16.64 -4.51 -0.54
N GLY A 28 -17.61 -5.15 -1.12
CA GLY A 28 -18.72 -5.74 -0.38
C GLY A 28 -18.76 -7.27 -0.50
N PRO A 29 -19.83 -7.91 -0.01
CA PRO A 29 -19.99 -9.38 -0.11
C PRO A 29 -19.95 -9.91 -1.55
N GLU A 30 -20.30 -9.11 -2.53
CA GLU A 30 -20.27 -9.49 -3.94
C GLU A 30 -18.82 -9.60 -4.44
N GLN A 31 -17.97 -8.62 -4.15
CA GLN A 31 -16.55 -8.61 -4.53
C GLN A 31 -15.78 -9.73 -3.84
N VAL A 32 -16.11 -10.02 -2.58
CA VAL A 32 -15.52 -11.18 -1.86
C VAL A 32 -15.95 -12.49 -2.53
N ARG A 33 -17.25 -12.67 -2.87
CA ARG A 33 -17.71 -13.86 -3.58
C ARG A 33 -17.10 -13.97 -4.99
N ALA A 34 -16.92 -12.85 -5.70
CA ALA A 34 -16.23 -12.84 -6.98
C ALA A 34 -14.79 -13.31 -6.85
N GLY A 35 -14.08 -12.87 -5.80
CA GLY A 35 -12.74 -13.38 -5.48
C GLY A 35 -12.73 -14.86 -5.13
N LEU A 36 -13.66 -15.33 -4.29
CA LEU A 36 -13.79 -16.76 -3.97
C LEU A 36 -14.04 -17.63 -5.20
N ALA A 37 -14.81 -17.13 -6.17
CA ALA A 37 -15.10 -17.84 -7.41
C ALA A 37 -13.86 -18.06 -8.32
N THR A 38 -12.77 -17.31 -8.09
CA THR A 38 -11.50 -17.50 -8.81
C THR A 38 -10.63 -18.61 -8.22
N VAL A 39 -10.98 -19.13 -7.03
CA VAL A 39 -10.19 -20.17 -6.36
C VAL A 39 -10.51 -21.53 -6.96
N THR A 40 -9.58 -22.08 -7.74
CA THR A 40 -9.75 -23.37 -8.42
C THR A 40 -8.73 -24.41 -7.99
N GLU A 41 -7.51 -23.98 -7.60
CA GLU A 41 -6.41 -24.86 -7.22
C GLU A 41 -6.26 -25.00 -5.71
N GLY A 42 -6.84 -24.08 -4.92
CA GLY A 42 -6.63 -24.05 -3.47
C GLY A 42 -5.18 -23.76 -3.05
N ARG A 43 -4.37 -23.23 -3.97
CA ARG A 43 -2.97 -22.87 -3.74
C ARG A 43 -2.85 -21.45 -3.23
N THR A 44 -2.06 -21.26 -2.16
CA THR A 44 -1.76 -19.94 -1.60
C THR A 44 -0.35 -19.49 -1.96
N LEU A 45 -0.20 -18.19 -2.19
CA LEU A 45 1.07 -17.54 -2.52
C LEU A 45 1.25 -16.31 -1.63
N CYS A 46 2.41 -16.18 -0.98
CA CYS A 46 2.78 -14.99 -0.24
C CYS A 46 3.23 -13.89 -1.21
N LEU A 47 2.66 -12.71 -1.09
CA LEU A 47 2.97 -11.57 -1.96
C LEU A 47 3.80 -10.51 -1.22
N SER A 48 4.48 -10.86 -0.14
CA SER A 48 5.37 -9.96 0.61
C SER A 48 6.83 -10.26 0.30
N LEU A 49 7.63 -9.20 0.19
CA LEU A 49 9.06 -9.31 0.43
C LEU A 49 9.32 -9.67 1.90
N PRO A 50 10.44 -10.31 2.25
CA PRO A 50 10.99 -10.23 3.60
C PRO A 50 11.07 -8.76 4.03
N LEU A 51 10.58 -8.42 5.23
CA LEU A 51 10.43 -7.01 5.63
C LEU A 51 11.77 -6.28 5.88
N ASP A 52 12.89 -6.97 5.87
CA ASP A 52 14.24 -6.39 5.90
C ASP A 52 14.78 -6.00 4.51
N LEU A 53 14.06 -6.35 3.44
CA LEU A 53 14.35 -5.86 2.10
C LEU A 53 13.64 -4.52 1.82
N PRO A 54 14.27 -3.63 1.02
CA PRO A 54 15.44 -3.82 0.15
C PRO A 54 16.81 -3.87 0.83
N GLY A 55 16.90 -3.61 2.12
CA GLY A 55 18.15 -3.47 2.86
C GLY A 55 18.61 -2.00 2.97
N GLY A 56 19.28 -1.66 4.07
CA GLY A 56 19.77 -0.29 4.31
C GLY A 56 18.66 0.78 4.34
N ASN A 57 18.96 1.98 3.89
CA ASN A 57 18.03 3.11 3.82
C ASN A 57 18.18 3.93 2.53
N LEU A 58 18.67 3.31 1.46
CA LEU A 58 19.03 4.02 0.23
C LEU A 58 17.81 4.45 -0.60
N LEU A 59 16.74 3.64 -0.64
CA LEU A 59 15.50 4.02 -1.33
C LEU A 59 14.80 5.21 -0.66
N ASN A 60 14.84 5.25 0.66
CA ASN A 60 14.32 6.37 1.44
C ASN A 60 15.15 6.54 2.72
N PRO A 61 15.98 7.60 2.83
CA PRO A 61 16.89 7.77 3.96
C PRO A 61 16.21 7.96 5.32
N ARG A 62 14.89 8.18 5.35
CA ARG A 62 14.09 8.30 6.56
C ARG A 62 13.56 6.95 7.07
N ARG A 63 13.70 5.86 6.30
CA ARG A 63 13.15 4.54 6.60
C ARG A 63 14.28 3.53 6.73
N HIS A 64 14.20 2.67 7.74
CA HIS A 64 15.22 1.66 8.03
C HIS A 64 14.59 0.27 8.15
N PRO A 65 15.36 -0.81 7.93
CA PRO A 65 14.88 -2.17 8.13
C PRO A 65 14.44 -2.40 9.57
N PRO A 66 13.55 -3.38 9.80
CA PRO A 66 13.11 -3.77 11.14
C PRO A 66 14.29 -4.14 12.05
N ARG A 67 14.20 -3.78 13.31
CA ARG A 67 15.19 -4.12 14.34
C ARG A 67 14.52 -4.92 15.45
N LEU A 68 14.88 -6.20 15.52
CA LEU A 68 14.45 -7.10 16.57
C LEU A 68 15.34 -6.94 17.80
N SER A 69 14.78 -7.06 18.98
CA SER A 69 15.49 -7.14 20.25
C SER A 69 14.68 -7.94 21.27
N PRO A 70 15.35 -8.65 22.22
CA PRO A 70 14.63 -9.37 23.25
C PRO A 70 13.82 -8.41 24.12
N THR A 71 12.77 -8.92 24.77
CA THR A 71 12.19 -8.29 25.94
C THR A 71 13.07 -8.56 27.16
N GLU A 72 12.79 -7.91 28.30
CA GLU A 72 13.57 -8.05 29.52
C GLU A 72 12.66 -8.31 30.71
N LEU A 73 13.11 -9.17 31.64
CA LEU A 73 12.50 -9.42 32.93
C LEU A 73 13.57 -9.25 34.00
N ASP A 74 13.41 -8.30 34.90
CA ASP A 74 14.33 -8.00 36.01
C ASP A 74 15.80 -7.81 35.56
N GLY A 75 16.00 -7.20 34.40
CA GLY A 75 17.32 -6.95 33.80
C GLY A 75 17.94 -8.13 33.05
N ALA A 76 17.26 -9.27 33.00
CA ALA A 76 17.67 -10.42 32.19
C ALA A 76 16.93 -10.42 30.85
N GLN A 77 17.65 -10.74 29.77
CA GLN A 77 17.07 -10.91 28.45
C GLN A 77 16.13 -12.12 28.40
N TYR A 78 14.90 -11.91 27.89
CA TYR A 78 13.85 -12.92 27.91
C TYR A 78 13.81 -13.70 26.58
N VAL A 79 14.98 -14.23 26.16
CA VAL A 79 15.17 -15.11 25.00
C VAL A 79 15.94 -16.33 25.46
N ASN A 80 15.44 -17.53 25.12
CA ASN A 80 15.93 -18.81 25.64
C ASN A 80 15.96 -18.81 27.19
N PHE A 81 14.99 -18.14 27.81
CA PHE A 81 14.93 -17.93 29.25
C PHE A 81 14.31 -19.15 29.95
N PRO A 82 15.09 -19.92 30.75
CA PRO A 82 14.54 -21.05 31.48
C PRO A 82 13.65 -20.55 32.64
N LEU A 83 12.41 -21.01 32.71
CA LEU A 83 11.53 -20.67 33.83
C LEU A 83 12.02 -21.23 35.17
N ALA A 84 12.96 -22.19 35.13
CA ALA A 84 13.69 -22.64 36.32
C ALA A 84 14.44 -21.52 37.05
N ASN A 85 14.73 -20.39 36.37
CA ASN A 85 15.28 -19.18 36.99
C ASN A 85 14.28 -18.47 37.92
N LEU A 86 12.98 -18.70 37.73
CA LEU A 86 11.90 -18.16 38.57
C LEU A 86 11.45 -19.18 39.63
N ASP A 87 11.29 -20.43 39.23
CA ASP A 87 10.94 -21.56 40.08
C ASP A 87 11.68 -22.82 39.60
N PRO A 88 12.57 -23.40 40.41
CA PRO A 88 13.34 -24.59 40.05
C PRO A 88 12.50 -25.82 39.62
N ALA A 89 11.23 -25.86 39.94
CA ALA A 89 10.33 -26.95 39.51
C ALA A 89 9.90 -26.82 38.05
N LEU A 90 9.99 -25.66 37.44
CA LEU A 90 9.57 -25.39 36.06
C LEU A 90 10.61 -25.91 35.05
N ARG A 91 10.13 -26.40 33.92
CA ARG A 91 10.97 -26.98 32.86
C ARG A 91 10.87 -26.27 31.51
N ASP A 92 10.00 -25.26 31.43
CA ASP A 92 9.75 -24.52 30.21
C ASP A 92 10.88 -23.52 29.92
N VAL A 93 11.07 -23.21 28.63
CA VAL A 93 11.97 -22.17 28.13
C VAL A 93 11.14 -21.23 27.26
N ILE A 94 11.19 -19.92 27.52
CA ILE A 94 10.41 -18.91 26.82
C ILE A 94 11.33 -17.95 26.07
N SER A 95 10.85 -17.46 24.93
CA SER A 95 11.52 -16.43 24.13
C SER A 95 10.50 -15.41 23.66
N ASP A 96 10.67 -14.17 24.12
CA ASP A 96 9.88 -13.01 23.69
C ASP A 96 10.78 -11.96 23.08
N ASP A 97 10.34 -11.39 21.97
CA ASP A 97 11.02 -10.29 21.31
C ASP A 97 10.10 -9.09 21.09
N ARG A 98 10.70 -7.97 20.72
CA ARG A 98 10.05 -6.75 20.27
C ARG A 98 10.67 -6.28 18.96
N VAL A 99 9.91 -5.54 18.15
CA VAL A 99 10.38 -4.98 16.89
C VAL A 99 10.21 -3.46 16.89
N ILE A 100 11.21 -2.75 16.39
CA ILE A 100 11.10 -1.39 15.91
C ILE A 100 11.08 -1.48 14.39
N LEU A 101 9.98 -0.97 13.81
CA LEU A 101 9.77 -1.09 12.38
C LEU A 101 9.21 0.21 11.79
N TYR A 102 9.66 0.55 10.59
CA TYR A 102 9.13 1.66 9.81
C TYR A 102 8.01 1.14 8.93
N THR A 103 6.81 1.65 9.13
CA THR A 103 5.56 1.10 8.58
C THR A 103 5.48 1.13 7.04
N GLN A 104 6.32 1.93 6.38
CA GLN A 104 6.42 2.04 4.92
C GLN A 104 7.83 1.74 4.40
N TYR A 105 8.53 0.78 5.02
CA TYR A 105 9.90 0.44 4.62
C TYR A 105 9.95 -0.62 3.50
N SER A 106 9.12 -1.64 3.57
CA SER A 106 9.06 -2.79 2.66
C SER A 106 7.64 -2.96 2.14
N THR A 107 7.19 -4.16 1.86
CA THR A 107 5.81 -4.46 1.45
C THR A 107 4.79 -3.81 2.39
N GLN A 108 3.97 -2.91 1.85
CA GLN A 108 3.18 -1.98 2.67
C GLN A 108 1.82 -1.64 2.08
N TRP A 109 0.95 -1.09 2.94
CA TRP A 109 -0.19 -0.26 2.62
C TRP A 109 0.04 1.18 3.09
N ASP A 110 -0.33 2.14 2.26
CA ASP A 110 -0.53 3.52 2.68
C ASP A 110 -1.98 3.74 3.08
N SER A 111 -2.19 4.33 4.27
CA SER A 111 -3.51 4.77 4.69
C SER A 111 -3.91 6.08 4.01
N LEU A 112 -5.19 6.44 4.12
CA LEU A 112 -5.69 7.73 3.61
C LEU A 112 -5.14 8.94 4.40
N ALA A 113 -4.45 8.70 5.52
CA ALA A 113 -3.73 9.71 6.29
C ALA A 113 -2.26 9.89 5.83
N HIS A 114 -1.77 9.11 4.84
CA HIS A 114 -0.37 9.19 4.40
C HIS A 114 -0.07 10.43 3.56
N VAL A 115 -0.93 10.74 2.58
CA VAL A 115 -0.77 11.91 1.70
C VAL A 115 -2.04 12.76 1.72
N GLY A 116 -1.87 14.04 2.07
CA GLY A 116 -2.88 15.09 1.99
C GLY A 116 -2.47 16.19 1.02
N ALA A 117 -3.18 17.30 1.05
CA ALA A 117 -2.92 18.46 0.22
C ALA A 117 -3.07 19.76 0.98
N MET A 118 -2.45 20.82 0.47
CA MET A 118 -2.82 22.19 0.80
C MET A 118 -4.07 22.54 -0.04
N PHE A 119 -5.22 22.67 0.61
CA PHE A 119 -6.50 22.87 -0.06
C PHE A 119 -7.40 23.82 0.73
N ASP A 120 -8.06 24.73 0.01
CA ASP A 120 -9.05 25.68 0.57
C ASP A 120 -10.39 24.94 0.79
N VAL A 121 -10.48 24.23 1.88
CA VAL A 121 -11.58 23.30 2.21
C VAL A 121 -12.82 24.05 2.74
N ASP A 122 -12.64 25.25 3.27
CA ASP A 122 -13.72 26.11 3.79
C ASP A 122 -14.23 27.12 2.77
N ASP A 123 -13.64 27.15 1.56
CA ASP A 123 -13.96 28.12 0.48
C ASP A 123 -13.81 29.59 0.93
N ASN A 124 -12.76 29.86 1.69
CA ASN A 124 -12.46 31.16 2.27
C ASN A 124 -11.21 31.85 1.70
N GLY A 125 -10.55 31.20 0.71
CA GLY A 125 -9.32 31.65 0.08
C GLY A 125 -8.04 31.27 0.85
N VAL A 126 -8.13 30.52 1.95
CA VAL A 126 -6.99 30.12 2.77
C VAL A 126 -6.78 28.60 2.70
N PRO A 127 -5.73 28.12 1.99
CA PRO A 127 -5.42 26.70 1.97
C PRO A 127 -4.96 26.17 3.32
N GLU A 128 -5.49 25.00 3.72
CA GLU A 128 -5.11 24.26 4.91
C GLU A 128 -4.50 22.90 4.54
N LYS A 129 -3.85 22.24 5.50
CA LYS A 129 -3.41 20.84 5.35
C LYS A 129 -4.59 19.90 5.52
N VAL A 130 -5.03 19.28 4.44
CA VAL A 130 -6.25 18.48 4.39
C VAL A 130 -5.95 17.11 3.81
N TYR A 131 -6.61 16.10 4.34
CA TYR A 131 -6.60 14.72 3.87
C TYR A 131 -7.95 14.35 3.25
N TYR A 132 -8.10 13.08 2.83
CA TYR A 132 -9.33 12.58 2.24
C TYR A 132 -10.57 13.01 3.02
N ASN A 133 -11.66 13.28 2.29
CA ASN A 133 -13.00 13.65 2.81
C ASN A 133 -13.00 14.85 3.77
N GLY A 134 -12.01 15.76 3.62
CA GLY A 134 -11.92 17.00 4.40
C GLY A 134 -11.40 16.81 5.82
N HIS A 135 -10.83 15.65 6.16
CA HIS A 135 -10.14 15.47 7.43
C HIS A 135 -8.89 16.36 7.49
N ARG A 136 -8.60 16.96 8.65
CA ARG A 136 -7.60 18.03 8.79
C ARG A 136 -6.39 17.62 9.59
N ALA A 137 -5.25 18.18 9.22
CA ALA A 137 -4.07 18.12 10.08
C ALA A 137 -4.37 18.79 11.44
N ASP A 138 -3.68 18.31 12.47
CA ASP A 138 -3.76 18.80 13.85
C ASP A 138 -5.13 18.65 14.56
N ARG A 139 -6.13 18.11 13.84
CA ARG A 139 -7.42 17.69 14.37
C ARG A 139 -7.62 16.17 14.23
N ASP A 140 -7.43 15.67 13.02
CA ASP A 140 -7.72 14.29 12.62
C ASP A 140 -6.42 13.49 12.37
N VAL A 141 -5.39 14.15 11.84
CA VAL A 141 -4.01 13.60 11.71
C VAL A 141 -3.09 14.51 12.52
N LEU A 142 -2.64 14.01 13.69
CA LEU A 142 -1.98 14.83 14.69
C LEU A 142 -0.48 14.94 14.46
N ALA A 143 0.04 16.16 14.53
CA ALA A 143 1.48 16.41 14.53
C ALA A 143 2.12 15.97 15.85
N PRO A 144 3.42 15.56 15.85
CA PRO A 144 4.14 15.13 17.05
C PRO A 144 4.11 16.11 18.21
N ALA A 145 4.04 17.42 17.94
CA ALA A 145 3.91 18.46 18.98
C ALA A 145 2.63 18.35 19.83
N LYS A 146 1.56 17.74 19.28
CA LYS A 146 0.29 17.54 19.97
C LYS A 146 0.17 16.20 20.68
N THR A 147 1.06 15.26 20.37
CA THR A 147 0.99 13.87 20.86
C THR A 147 2.16 13.48 21.76
N GLY A 148 3.01 14.45 22.14
CA GLY A 148 4.21 14.18 22.93
C GLY A 148 5.30 13.41 22.17
N GLY A 149 5.35 13.58 20.84
CA GLY A 149 6.37 12.97 19.97
C GLY A 149 5.90 11.77 19.15
N SER A 150 4.66 11.29 19.34
CA SER A 150 4.10 10.21 18.54
C SER A 150 3.51 10.74 17.23
N SER A 151 3.53 9.94 16.17
CA SER A 151 2.64 10.12 15.01
C SER A 151 1.30 9.48 15.32
N ARG A 152 0.19 10.14 14.97
CA ARG A 152 -1.14 9.60 15.26
C ARG A 152 -2.20 10.14 14.33
N ALA A 153 -2.89 9.25 13.64
CA ALA A 153 -4.13 9.53 12.93
C ALA A 153 -5.30 9.15 13.86
N GLU A 154 -6.10 10.13 14.29
CA GLU A 154 -7.37 9.88 15.00
C GLU A 154 -8.47 9.48 14.01
N ARG A 155 -8.26 9.77 12.73
CA ARG A 155 -9.09 9.43 11.58
C ARG A 155 -8.20 9.00 10.43
N LEU A 156 -8.72 8.18 9.51
CA LEU A 156 -8.04 7.70 8.31
C LEU A 156 -6.83 6.79 8.57
N GLY A 157 -6.65 6.29 9.80
CA GLY A 157 -5.57 5.35 10.15
C GLY A 157 -5.76 3.97 9.51
N VAL A 158 -4.69 3.17 9.46
CA VAL A 158 -4.72 1.83 8.83
C VAL A 158 -5.68 0.86 9.53
N GLU A 159 -6.02 1.10 10.79
CA GLU A 159 -6.98 0.27 11.54
C GLU A 159 -8.38 0.27 10.95
N THR A 160 -8.78 1.33 10.22
CA THR A 160 -10.06 1.38 9.53
C THR A 160 -10.09 0.38 8.38
N MET A 161 -9.00 0.31 7.59
CA MET A 161 -8.81 -0.67 6.53
C MET A 161 -8.78 -2.10 7.10
N ALA A 162 -8.06 -2.31 8.21
CA ALA A 162 -7.98 -3.61 8.87
C ALA A 162 -9.35 -4.08 9.40
N THR A 163 -10.14 -3.17 9.95
CA THR A 163 -11.48 -3.46 10.49
C THR A 163 -12.49 -3.76 9.39
N HIS A 164 -12.41 -3.05 8.26
CA HIS A 164 -13.24 -3.32 7.08
C HIS A 164 -12.97 -4.73 6.51
N GLY A 165 -11.71 -5.17 6.55
CA GLY A 165 -11.25 -6.41 5.94
C GLY A 165 -10.86 -6.19 4.47
N MET A 166 -9.58 -6.40 4.17
CA MET A 166 -9.03 -6.23 2.82
C MET A 166 -9.04 -7.58 2.10
N GLN A 167 -10.21 -8.01 1.61
CA GLN A 167 -10.37 -9.29 0.91
C GLN A 167 -11.35 -9.13 -0.25
N GLY A 168 -10.98 -9.62 -1.44
CA GLY A 168 -11.83 -9.56 -2.62
C GLY A 168 -11.11 -10.03 -3.87
N ARG A 169 -11.76 -9.84 -5.03
CA ARG A 169 -11.18 -10.14 -6.33
C ARG A 169 -10.03 -9.17 -6.60
N ALA A 170 -8.89 -9.73 -7.03
CA ALA A 170 -7.75 -8.98 -7.52
C ALA A 170 -7.41 -9.40 -8.95
N VAL A 171 -6.86 -8.46 -9.72
CA VAL A 171 -6.48 -8.67 -11.11
C VAL A 171 -5.04 -8.23 -11.32
N LEU A 172 -4.20 -9.15 -11.81
CA LEU A 172 -2.81 -8.89 -12.13
C LEU A 172 -2.67 -8.31 -13.55
N VAL A 173 -2.09 -7.12 -13.64
CA VAL A 173 -1.63 -6.49 -14.87
C VAL A 173 -0.11 -6.63 -14.91
N ASP A 174 0.38 -7.57 -15.70
CA ASP A 174 1.82 -7.87 -15.78
C ASP A 174 2.51 -6.94 -16.77
N LEU A 175 2.87 -5.73 -16.33
CA LEU A 175 3.59 -4.74 -17.12
C LEU A 175 4.97 -5.24 -17.54
N ALA A 176 5.63 -6.03 -16.69
CA ALA A 176 6.94 -6.60 -17.00
C ALA A 176 6.86 -7.60 -18.17
N LYS A 177 5.78 -8.36 -18.28
CA LYS A 177 5.54 -9.26 -19.42
C LYS A 177 5.33 -8.49 -20.73
N VAL A 178 4.66 -7.35 -20.68
CA VAL A 178 4.30 -6.55 -21.87
C VAL A 178 5.44 -5.64 -22.30
N PHE A 179 6.10 -4.95 -21.37
CA PHE A 179 7.06 -3.89 -21.66
C PHE A 179 8.50 -4.22 -21.26
N GLY A 180 8.73 -5.37 -20.60
CA GLY A 180 10.04 -5.69 -20.01
C GLY A 180 10.22 -5.03 -18.64
N THR A 181 11.41 -5.24 -18.04
CA THR A 181 11.72 -4.81 -16.68
C THR A 181 12.55 -3.53 -16.60
N ASN A 182 12.83 -2.87 -17.74
CA ASN A 182 13.48 -1.57 -17.73
C ASN A 182 12.51 -0.46 -17.29
N ARG A 183 13.08 0.63 -16.76
CA ARG A 183 12.30 1.81 -16.39
C ARG A 183 11.47 2.31 -17.55
N ARG A 184 10.16 2.42 -17.35
CA ARG A 184 9.20 2.97 -18.29
C ARG A 184 8.12 3.74 -17.54
N VAL A 185 7.79 4.92 -18.01
CA VAL A 185 6.62 5.68 -17.54
C VAL A 185 5.41 5.23 -18.36
N ILE A 186 4.36 4.80 -17.68
CA ILE A 186 3.14 4.21 -18.26
C ILE A 186 2.04 5.27 -18.22
N ASP A 187 1.62 5.72 -19.37
CA ASP A 187 0.45 6.56 -19.56
C ASP A 187 -0.84 5.72 -19.67
N ARG A 188 -1.96 6.39 -19.92
CA ARG A 188 -3.26 5.72 -20.09
C ARG A 188 -3.26 4.72 -21.25
N ASP A 189 -2.67 5.07 -22.37
CA ASP A 189 -2.71 4.23 -23.58
C ASP A 189 -1.80 3.00 -23.42
N ASP A 190 -0.65 3.14 -22.76
CA ASP A 190 0.19 2.02 -22.32
C ASP A 190 -0.57 1.09 -21.37
N LEU A 191 -1.29 1.64 -20.39
CA LEU A 191 -2.09 0.82 -19.45
C LEU A 191 -3.20 0.05 -20.19
N MET A 192 -3.93 0.70 -21.10
CA MET A 192 -4.96 0.02 -21.92
C MET A 192 -4.35 -1.08 -22.78
N HIS A 193 -3.21 -0.83 -23.40
CA HIS A 193 -2.48 -1.86 -24.12
C HIS A 193 -2.08 -3.05 -23.23
N ALA A 194 -1.63 -2.78 -22.01
CA ALA A 194 -1.26 -3.85 -21.07
C ALA A 194 -2.48 -4.66 -20.62
N LEU A 195 -3.62 -4.03 -20.36
CA LEU A 195 -4.87 -4.72 -20.03
C LEU A 195 -5.30 -5.66 -21.17
N ASP A 196 -5.30 -5.16 -22.39
CA ASP A 196 -5.66 -5.96 -23.58
C ASP A 196 -4.66 -7.11 -23.80
N ALA A 197 -3.36 -6.84 -23.74
CA ALA A 197 -2.31 -7.83 -23.99
C ALA A 197 -2.26 -8.94 -22.93
N THR A 198 -2.66 -8.64 -21.68
CA THR A 198 -2.72 -9.62 -20.58
C THR A 198 -4.08 -10.27 -20.44
N GLY A 199 -5.12 -9.75 -21.10
CA GLY A 199 -6.51 -10.19 -20.92
C GLY A 199 -7.09 -9.81 -19.53
N ALA A 200 -6.55 -8.77 -18.91
CA ALA A 200 -6.97 -8.33 -17.59
C ALA A 200 -8.30 -7.57 -17.66
N ASP A 201 -9.36 -8.16 -17.11
CA ASP A 201 -10.71 -7.58 -17.02
C ASP A 201 -10.90 -6.92 -15.65
N ILE A 202 -10.74 -5.60 -15.60
CA ILE A 202 -10.89 -4.78 -14.39
C ILE A 202 -12.36 -4.40 -14.17
N ARG A 203 -12.83 -4.60 -12.94
CA ARG A 203 -14.22 -4.31 -12.52
C ARG A 203 -14.26 -3.42 -11.29
N PRO A 204 -15.37 -2.68 -11.07
CA PRO A 204 -15.54 -1.92 -9.83
C PRO A 204 -15.40 -2.78 -8.57
N GLY A 205 -14.61 -2.30 -7.61
CA GLY A 205 -14.29 -3.01 -6.37
C GLY A 205 -13.11 -3.99 -6.46
N ASP A 206 -12.47 -4.14 -7.64
CA ASP A 206 -11.26 -4.95 -7.78
C ASP A 206 -10.04 -4.28 -7.13
N PHE A 207 -9.11 -5.12 -6.69
CA PHE A 207 -7.73 -4.71 -6.43
C PHE A 207 -6.93 -4.83 -7.73
N MET A 208 -6.41 -3.72 -8.24
CA MET A 208 -5.51 -3.72 -9.39
C MET A 208 -4.08 -3.96 -8.95
N MET A 209 -3.45 -5.04 -9.44
CA MET A 209 -2.09 -5.43 -9.12
C MET A 209 -1.17 -5.14 -10.29
N LEU A 210 -0.08 -4.41 -10.07
CA LEU A 210 0.88 -4.04 -11.11
C LEU A 210 2.21 -4.73 -10.86
N ARG A 211 2.58 -5.68 -11.75
CA ARG A 211 3.91 -6.28 -11.73
C ARG A 211 4.82 -5.58 -12.71
N THR A 212 5.93 -5.05 -12.22
CA THR A 212 6.91 -4.30 -13.01
C THR A 212 8.28 -4.97 -13.08
N GLY A 213 8.53 -5.98 -12.22
CA GLY A 213 9.82 -6.64 -12.06
C GLY A 213 10.75 -5.96 -11.05
N PHE A 214 10.30 -4.90 -10.40
CA PHE A 214 11.12 -4.14 -9.46
C PHE A 214 11.43 -4.94 -8.18
N ALA A 215 10.45 -5.65 -7.63
CA ALA A 215 10.64 -6.44 -6.42
C ALA A 215 11.56 -7.64 -6.66
N GLU A 216 11.52 -8.26 -7.84
CA GLU A 216 12.47 -9.30 -8.23
C GLU A 216 13.90 -8.76 -8.22
N ARG A 217 14.10 -7.54 -8.71
CA ARG A 217 15.41 -6.89 -8.70
C ARG A 217 15.90 -6.64 -7.27
N ILE A 218 15.01 -6.24 -6.35
CA ILE A 218 15.33 -6.12 -4.92
C ILE A 218 15.79 -7.45 -4.34
N VAL A 219 15.09 -8.54 -4.63
CA VAL A 219 15.44 -9.90 -4.15
C VAL A 219 16.82 -10.32 -4.66
N GLU A 220 17.13 -10.08 -5.95
CA GLU A 220 18.43 -10.36 -6.54
C GLU A 220 19.58 -9.60 -5.86
N MET A 221 19.32 -8.39 -5.37
CA MET A 221 20.31 -7.57 -4.66
C MET A 221 20.59 -8.04 -3.22
N ASN A 222 19.77 -8.95 -2.69
CA ASN A 222 19.99 -9.65 -1.43
C ASN A 222 20.41 -8.73 -0.26
N GLY A 223 19.64 -7.66 -0.03
CA GLY A 223 19.87 -6.71 1.08
C GLY A 223 20.97 -5.67 0.85
N ALA A 224 21.58 -5.64 -0.33
CA ALA A 224 22.57 -4.63 -0.74
C ALA A 224 22.06 -3.83 -1.94
N PRO A 225 21.07 -2.92 -1.76
CA PRO A 225 20.42 -2.23 -2.85
C PRO A 225 21.38 -1.31 -3.61
N ASP A 226 21.35 -1.41 -4.93
CA ASP A 226 21.99 -0.48 -5.86
C ASP A 226 20.91 0.47 -6.39
N VAL A 227 20.90 1.69 -5.88
CA VAL A 227 19.87 2.71 -6.21
C VAL A 227 19.89 3.04 -7.70
N GLU A 228 21.08 3.19 -8.32
CA GLU A 228 21.16 3.51 -9.73
C GLU A 228 20.61 2.39 -10.63
N ALA A 229 20.81 1.14 -10.25
CA ALA A 229 20.20 0.02 -10.94
C ALA A 229 18.67 -0.06 -10.71
N LEU A 230 18.20 0.25 -9.50
CA LEU A 230 16.77 0.32 -9.19
C LEU A 230 16.07 1.47 -9.92
N ASP A 231 16.68 2.63 -10.05
CA ASP A 231 16.14 3.77 -10.80
C ASP A 231 15.93 3.47 -12.29
N ARG A 232 16.67 2.48 -12.82
CA ARG A 232 16.54 2.00 -14.20
C ARG A 232 15.61 0.79 -14.34
N THR A 233 14.99 0.34 -13.24
CA THR A 233 14.18 -0.89 -13.20
C THR A 233 12.71 -0.57 -13.04
N GLY A 234 11.88 -1.33 -13.75
CA GLY A 234 10.43 -1.41 -13.58
C GLY A 234 9.64 -0.27 -14.19
N ALA A 235 8.43 -0.58 -14.59
CA ALA A 235 7.45 0.41 -15.02
C ALA A 235 6.90 1.20 -13.82
N VAL A 236 6.47 2.44 -14.07
CA VAL A 236 5.82 3.33 -13.09
C VAL A 236 4.68 4.05 -13.79
N LEU A 237 3.59 4.33 -13.10
CA LEU A 237 2.47 5.08 -13.67
C LEU A 237 2.83 6.56 -13.85
N ASP A 238 2.31 7.18 -14.91
CA ASP A 238 2.40 8.62 -15.10
C ASP A 238 1.30 9.35 -14.33
N GLY A 239 1.60 9.79 -13.13
CA GLY A 239 0.66 10.58 -12.33
C GLY A 239 0.35 11.97 -12.93
N HIS A 240 1.07 12.42 -13.97
CA HIS A 240 0.78 13.67 -14.67
C HIS A 240 -0.13 13.48 -15.90
N ASP A 241 -0.40 12.24 -16.30
CA ASP A 241 -1.37 11.96 -17.35
C ASP A 241 -2.80 12.05 -16.83
N LEU A 242 -3.49 13.13 -17.17
CA LEU A 242 -4.88 13.36 -16.77
C LEU A 242 -5.84 12.29 -17.29
N ALA A 243 -5.55 11.68 -18.44
CA ALA A 243 -6.39 10.63 -19.00
C ALA A 243 -6.24 9.33 -18.18
N LEU A 244 -5.04 9.04 -17.67
CA LEU A 244 -4.81 7.93 -16.74
C LEU A 244 -5.53 8.17 -15.41
N LEU A 245 -5.41 9.36 -14.84
CA LEU A 245 -6.09 9.71 -13.59
C LEU A 245 -7.62 9.63 -13.75
N GLN A 246 -8.16 10.08 -14.88
CA GLN A 246 -9.58 9.95 -15.17
C GLN A 246 -10.01 8.49 -15.32
N TRP A 247 -9.22 7.66 -16.01
CA TRP A 247 -9.48 6.23 -16.10
C TRP A 247 -9.52 5.56 -14.72
N ILE A 248 -8.58 5.89 -13.83
CA ILE A 248 -8.59 5.40 -12.44
C ILE A 248 -9.90 5.81 -11.73
N THR A 249 -10.35 7.04 -11.95
CA THR A 249 -11.64 7.51 -11.41
C THR A 249 -12.80 6.67 -11.93
N ASP A 250 -12.87 6.44 -13.24
CA ASP A 250 -14.02 5.81 -13.91
C ASP A 250 -14.04 4.28 -13.73
N SER A 251 -12.87 3.66 -13.55
CA SER A 251 -12.74 2.20 -13.39
C SER A 251 -13.44 1.62 -12.18
N GLY A 252 -13.60 2.43 -11.13
CA GLY A 252 -14.18 1.96 -9.87
C GLY A 252 -13.30 1.00 -9.08
N ILE A 253 -12.00 0.85 -9.40
CA ILE A 253 -11.08 0.00 -8.62
C ILE A 253 -11.02 0.45 -7.16
N ALA A 254 -10.86 -0.51 -6.25
CA ALA A 254 -10.83 -0.26 -4.81
C ALA A 254 -9.44 0.12 -4.29
N ALA A 255 -8.38 -0.43 -4.90
CA ALA A 255 -6.99 -0.13 -4.54
C ALA A 255 -6.04 -0.41 -5.71
N ILE A 256 -4.85 0.18 -5.68
CA ILE A 256 -3.72 -0.15 -6.57
C ILE A 256 -2.59 -0.70 -5.72
N CYS A 257 -2.08 -1.88 -6.10
CA CYS A 257 -0.97 -2.56 -5.44
C CYS A 257 0.14 -2.78 -6.46
N ALA A 258 1.34 -2.28 -6.19
CA ALA A 258 2.47 -2.42 -7.11
C ALA A 258 3.66 -3.13 -6.45
N ASP A 259 4.48 -3.79 -7.25
CA ASP A 259 5.74 -4.38 -6.79
C ASP A 259 6.88 -3.36 -6.77
N ASN A 260 6.65 -2.14 -7.25
CA ASN A 260 7.64 -1.07 -7.28
C ASN A 260 7.54 -0.12 -6.07
N TYR A 261 8.49 0.80 -5.99
CA TYR A 261 8.50 1.91 -5.07
C TYR A 261 7.77 3.11 -5.67
N ALA A 262 6.82 3.65 -4.90
CA ALA A 262 5.99 4.82 -5.18
C ALA A 262 4.85 4.63 -6.21
N VAL A 263 4.60 3.43 -6.76
CA VAL A 263 3.56 3.18 -7.78
C VAL A 263 3.73 4.07 -9.03
N GLU A 264 3.90 5.37 -8.84
CA GLU A 264 4.05 6.41 -9.87
C GLU A 264 5.51 6.82 -10.11
N ASN A 265 5.72 7.58 -11.17
CA ASN A 265 7.00 8.23 -11.42
C ASN A 265 7.29 9.29 -10.34
N PRO A 266 8.35 9.12 -9.51
CA PRO A 266 8.69 10.06 -8.46
C PRO A 266 9.40 11.33 -8.96
N ASP A 267 9.71 11.40 -10.26
CA ASP A 267 10.43 12.50 -10.89
C ASP A 267 9.46 13.40 -11.66
N PRO A 268 8.96 14.48 -11.01
CA PRO A 268 8.00 15.36 -11.66
C PRO A 268 8.66 16.17 -12.79
N PRO A 269 7.92 16.50 -13.86
CA PRO A 269 8.40 17.40 -14.88
C PRO A 269 8.67 18.79 -14.32
N LEU A 270 9.53 19.55 -15.03
CA LEU A 270 9.89 20.92 -14.62
C LEU A 270 8.63 21.80 -14.52
N GLY A 271 8.48 22.48 -13.38
CA GLY A 271 7.32 23.35 -13.11
C GLY A 271 6.11 22.61 -12.55
N ALA A 272 6.16 21.33 -12.29
CA ALA A 272 5.09 20.61 -11.62
C ALA A 272 4.82 21.19 -10.22
N THR A 273 3.55 21.29 -9.86
CA THR A 273 3.10 21.77 -8.53
C THR A 273 2.87 20.61 -7.55
N LEU A 274 2.79 19.38 -8.04
CA LEU A 274 2.67 18.16 -7.25
C LEU A 274 3.90 17.26 -7.51
N LYS A 275 4.50 16.75 -6.46
CA LYS A 275 5.56 15.76 -6.57
C LYS A 275 5.00 14.35 -6.79
N LEU A 276 3.87 14.04 -6.18
CA LEU A 276 3.21 12.75 -6.21
C LEU A 276 1.74 12.90 -6.65
N PRO A 277 1.50 13.23 -7.93
CA PRO A 277 0.15 13.52 -8.42
C PRO A 277 -0.79 12.31 -8.40
N LEU A 278 -0.27 11.07 -8.57
CA LEU A 278 -1.08 9.87 -8.44
C LEU A 278 -1.49 9.63 -6.98
N HIS A 279 -0.56 9.75 -6.02
CA HIS A 279 -0.91 9.68 -4.59
C HIS A 279 -1.93 10.75 -4.22
N HIS A 280 -1.75 11.99 -4.71
CA HIS A 280 -2.73 13.04 -4.51
C HIS A 280 -4.11 12.67 -5.06
N HIS A 281 -4.16 12.11 -6.27
CA HIS A 281 -5.40 11.69 -6.88
C HIS A 281 -6.04 10.51 -6.14
N CYS A 282 -5.26 9.47 -5.87
CA CYS A 282 -5.75 8.25 -5.23
C CYS A 282 -6.10 8.47 -3.75
N LEU A 283 -5.13 8.88 -2.93
CA LEU A 283 -5.33 8.96 -1.48
C LEU A 283 -6.19 10.16 -1.09
N PHE A 284 -5.90 11.37 -1.63
CA PHE A 284 -6.58 12.59 -1.21
C PHE A 284 -7.93 12.81 -1.90
N LYS A 285 -8.03 12.61 -3.22
CA LYS A 285 -9.29 12.87 -3.94
C LYS A 285 -10.27 11.69 -3.86
N LEU A 286 -9.80 10.46 -4.05
CA LEU A 286 -10.65 9.28 -4.22
C LEU A 286 -10.75 8.40 -2.97
N GLY A 287 -9.88 8.59 -1.96
CA GLY A 287 -9.79 7.64 -0.87
C GLY A 287 -9.47 6.22 -1.37
N LEU A 288 -8.59 6.11 -2.36
CA LEU A 288 -8.16 4.86 -2.96
C LEU A 288 -6.78 4.51 -2.37
N PRO A 289 -6.66 3.49 -1.51
CA PRO A 289 -5.39 3.10 -0.93
C PRO A 289 -4.38 2.63 -1.98
N LEU A 290 -3.10 2.95 -1.72
CA LEU A 290 -1.96 2.48 -2.50
C LEU A 290 -1.14 1.49 -1.70
N ALA A 291 -0.55 0.52 -2.41
CA ALA A 291 0.34 -0.47 -1.84
C ALA A 291 1.62 -0.58 -2.67
N GLU A 292 2.76 -0.70 -2.00
CA GLU A 292 4.07 -0.69 -2.62
C GLU A 292 4.92 -1.88 -2.20
N LEU A 293 5.91 -2.20 -3.03
CA LEU A 293 6.94 -3.21 -2.76
C LEU A 293 6.36 -4.62 -2.49
N TRP A 294 5.30 -4.98 -3.21
CA TRP A 294 4.78 -6.33 -3.14
C TRP A 294 5.60 -7.28 -4.03
N TYR A 295 5.67 -8.56 -3.67
CA TYR A 295 6.39 -9.56 -4.46
C TYR A 295 5.40 -10.35 -5.32
N LEU A 296 5.40 -10.10 -6.62
CA LEU A 296 4.37 -10.61 -7.55
C LEU A 296 4.89 -11.65 -8.54
N ALA A 297 6.19 -12.01 -8.53
CA ALA A 297 6.79 -12.90 -9.51
C ALA A 297 6.18 -14.31 -9.52
N ASP A 298 6.04 -14.92 -8.34
CA ASP A 298 5.51 -16.29 -8.23
C ASP A 298 4.02 -16.34 -8.59
N LEU A 299 3.27 -15.26 -8.25
CA LEU A 299 1.88 -15.12 -8.65
C LEU A 299 1.75 -15.02 -10.17
N ALA A 300 2.55 -14.15 -10.80
CA ALA A 300 2.52 -13.96 -12.25
C ALA A 300 2.80 -15.27 -13.00
N LYS A 301 3.82 -16.01 -12.58
CA LYS A 301 4.15 -17.33 -13.13
C LYS A 301 3.00 -18.34 -12.95
N ALA A 302 2.35 -18.34 -11.80
CA ALA A 302 1.26 -19.26 -11.52
C ALA A 302 0.00 -18.94 -12.35
N LEU A 303 -0.38 -17.65 -12.44
CA LEU A 303 -1.53 -17.21 -13.21
C LEU A 303 -1.29 -17.38 -14.73
N ASP A 304 -0.07 -17.12 -15.22
CA ASP A 304 0.29 -17.36 -16.63
C ASP A 304 0.12 -18.84 -17.01
N ALA A 305 0.53 -19.76 -16.13
CA ALA A 305 0.35 -21.19 -16.35
C ALA A 305 -1.14 -21.62 -16.37
N LEU A 306 -2.02 -20.85 -15.71
CA LEU A 306 -3.47 -21.08 -15.68
C LEU A 306 -4.22 -20.30 -16.80
N GLY A 307 -3.53 -19.43 -17.55
CA GLY A 307 -4.12 -18.62 -18.62
C GLY A 307 -5.12 -17.59 -18.11
N ARG A 308 -4.93 -17.03 -16.93
CA ARG A 308 -5.81 -16.02 -16.31
C ARG A 308 -5.03 -14.96 -15.55
N CYS A 309 -5.72 -13.88 -15.13
CA CYS A 309 -5.13 -12.75 -14.42
C CYS A 309 -5.75 -12.51 -13.04
N ASP A 310 -6.89 -13.15 -12.73
CA ASP A 310 -7.64 -12.87 -11.52
C ASP A 310 -7.43 -13.96 -10.44
N PHE A 311 -7.61 -13.54 -9.18
CA PHE A 311 -7.41 -14.40 -8.01
C PHE A 311 -8.10 -13.77 -6.78
N LEU A 312 -8.21 -14.55 -5.69
CA LEU A 312 -8.64 -14.04 -4.39
C LEU A 312 -7.43 -13.42 -3.68
N LEU A 313 -7.53 -12.12 -3.36
CA LEU A 313 -6.59 -11.43 -2.48
C LEU A 313 -7.12 -11.38 -1.04
N THR A 314 -6.23 -11.65 -0.07
CA THR A 314 -6.44 -11.38 1.36
C THR A 314 -5.24 -10.58 1.87
N ALA A 315 -5.46 -9.30 2.20
CA ALA A 315 -4.36 -8.37 2.49
C ALA A 315 -4.68 -7.33 3.57
N PRO A 316 -5.27 -7.69 4.73
CA PRO A 316 -5.51 -6.71 5.76
C PRO A 316 -4.18 -6.17 6.32
N PRO A 317 -4.05 -4.84 6.52
CA PRO A 317 -2.92 -4.28 7.24
C PRO A 317 -2.94 -4.68 8.72
N LEU A 318 -1.89 -4.37 9.45
CA LEU A 318 -1.93 -4.48 10.92
C LEU A 318 -3.06 -3.61 11.47
N ARG A 319 -3.84 -4.15 12.41
CA ARG A 319 -4.83 -3.36 13.15
C ARG A 319 -4.11 -2.51 14.21
N LEU A 320 -3.31 -1.55 13.74
CA LEU A 320 -2.46 -0.68 14.53
C LEU A 320 -3.09 0.73 14.62
N PRO A 321 -3.82 1.04 15.71
CA PRO A 321 -4.56 2.29 15.82
C PRO A 321 -3.67 3.53 15.65
N GLY A 322 -4.08 4.41 14.76
CA GLY A 322 -3.43 5.68 14.49
C GLY A 322 -2.20 5.62 13.59
N ALA A 323 -1.85 4.46 13.03
CA ALA A 323 -0.73 4.38 12.10
C ALA A 323 -1.09 4.92 10.71
N LEU A 324 -0.08 5.57 10.07
CA LEU A 324 -0.21 6.21 8.76
C LEU A 324 0.05 5.26 7.58
N GLY A 325 0.54 4.08 7.86
CA GLY A 325 0.81 3.00 6.94
C GLY A 325 1.09 1.72 7.72
N SER A 326 1.18 0.59 7.04
CA SER A 326 1.40 -0.70 7.69
C SER A 326 2.19 -1.62 6.79
N PRO A 327 3.16 -2.37 7.33
CA PRO A 327 3.61 -3.57 6.64
C PRO A 327 2.43 -4.52 6.49
N VAL A 328 2.50 -5.37 5.48
CA VAL A 328 1.48 -6.37 5.19
C VAL A 328 2.12 -7.63 4.65
N THR A 329 1.51 -8.77 4.92
CA THR A 329 1.84 -10.05 4.29
C THR A 329 0.64 -10.51 3.47
N PRO A 330 0.48 -9.99 2.24
CA PRO A 330 -0.68 -10.31 1.43
C PRO A 330 -0.62 -11.75 0.95
N ILE A 331 -1.77 -12.39 0.84
CA ILE A 331 -1.91 -13.76 0.35
C ILE A 331 -2.80 -13.75 -0.88
N ALA A 332 -2.28 -14.28 -1.99
CA ALA A 332 -3.10 -14.68 -3.10
C ALA A 332 -3.56 -16.13 -2.92
N THR A 333 -4.83 -16.41 -3.21
CA THR A 333 -5.36 -17.78 -3.31
C THR A 333 -5.88 -17.99 -4.73
N ILE A 334 -5.38 -19.03 -5.41
CA ILE A 334 -5.69 -19.35 -6.81
C ILE A 334 -6.36 -20.70 -6.96
#